data_34cc1b3e598482273d7d2b2f5d7b1058
#
_entry.id   34cc1b3e598482273d7d2b2f5d7b1058
#
_cell.length_a   1.000
_cell.length_b   1.000
_cell.length_c   1.000
_cell.angle_alpha   90.00
_cell.angle_beta   90.00
_cell.angle_gamma   90.00
#
_symmetry.space_group_name_H-M   'P 1'
#
loop_
_entity.id
_entity.type
_entity.pdbx_description
1 polymer ?
#
loop_
_entity_poly.entity_id
_entity_poly.type
_entity_poly.pdbx_seq_one_letter_code
_entity_poly.pdbx_strand_id
1 'polypeptide(L)'
;MGCKKKALVALIGSVLMIGTSQVLADPSAKAMADTCAGCHGTNGQSAGPASPNLAGMSASYFIDSMTAFKNLEKGAEQGEDARPATIMNRIAKGYSDEQIEAMGEHFAAMPVYKANVPHDAAKAKAGAEVYDQACAKCHDESGALPDDDAGILAGQWLPWLQYSMVDFQSGHREMPKKMKKQVEKLSDDEIEAVLNYFASQK
;
A
#
# COMPACT_ATOMS: atom_id res chain seq x y z
N MET A 1 56.04 74.13 -15.16
CA MET A 1 54.71 73.93 -14.57
C MET A 1 54.19 72.56 -15.06
N GLY A 2 54.33 71.55 -14.21
CA GLY A 2 54.04 70.16 -14.57
C GLY A 2 52.69 69.76 -14.00
N CYS A 3 51.80 69.42 -14.88
CA CYS A 3 50.44 68.92 -14.51
C CYS A 3 50.50 67.40 -14.34
N LYS A 4 50.38 66.89 -13.09
CA LYS A 4 50.37 65.50 -12.78
C LYS A 4 48.93 65.01 -12.95
N LYS A 5 48.65 64.17 -13.97
CA LYS A 5 47.40 63.46 -14.14
C LYS A 5 47.31 62.25 -13.18
N LYS A 6 46.37 62.28 -12.24
CA LYS A 6 46.09 61.15 -11.37
C LYS A 6 45.17 60.21 -12.13
N ALA A 7 45.64 58.99 -12.42
CA ALA A 7 44.79 57.91 -12.95
C ALA A 7 44.00 57.32 -11.83
N LEU A 8 42.64 57.33 -11.96
CA LEU A 8 41.70 56.71 -11.05
C LEU A 8 41.45 55.24 -11.56
N VAL A 9 41.99 54.30 -10.81
CA VAL A 9 41.77 52.88 -11.10
C VAL A 9 40.41 52.50 -10.48
N ALA A 10 39.42 52.28 -11.33
CA ALA A 10 38.14 51.75 -10.91
C ALA A 10 38.25 50.22 -10.74
N LEU A 11 38.23 49.71 -9.52
CA LEU A 11 38.07 48.28 -9.23
C LEU A 11 36.60 47.89 -9.47
N ILE A 12 36.36 47.20 -10.58
CA ILE A 12 35.08 46.53 -10.83
C ILE A 12 35.09 45.21 -10.04
N GLY A 13 34.41 45.22 -8.89
CA GLY A 13 34.20 44.02 -8.10
C GLY A 13 33.14 43.15 -8.79
N SER A 14 33.59 42.07 -9.43
CA SER A 14 32.66 41.03 -9.94
C SER A 14 32.11 40.26 -8.75
N VAL A 15 30.88 40.55 -8.37
CA VAL A 15 30.10 39.71 -7.44
C VAL A 15 29.71 38.43 -8.16
N LEU A 16 30.42 37.35 -7.86
CA LEU A 16 30.06 36.00 -8.30
C LEU A 16 28.79 35.60 -7.51
N MET A 17 27.61 35.71 -8.11
CA MET A 17 26.42 35.11 -7.57
C MET A 17 26.55 33.59 -7.72
N ILE A 18 27.01 32.92 -6.68
CA ILE A 18 26.89 31.47 -6.56
C ILE A 18 25.41 31.18 -6.29
N GLY A 19 24.67 30.88 -7.37
CA GLY A 19 23.32 30.34 -7.26
C GLY A 19 23.39 29.01 -6.55
N THR A 20 23.08 28.98 -5.26
CA THR A 20 22.81 27.73 -4.54
C THR A 20 21.53 27.14 -5.10
N SER A 21 21.67 26.24 -6.06
CA SER A 21 20.56 25.32 -6.39
C SER A 21 20.25 24.56 -5.11
N GLN A 22 19.18 24.93 -4.44
CA GLN A 22 18.66 24.08 -3.38
C GLN A 22 18.11 22.83 -4.06
N VAL A 23 18.90 21.76 -4.06
CA VAL A 23 18.40 20.42 -4.34
C VAL A 23 17.47 20.11 -3.17
N LEU A 24 16.17 20.23 -3.39
CA LEU A 24 15.18 19.71 -2.46
C LEU A 24 15.41 18.20 -2.44
N ALA A 25 15.94 17.69 -1.33
CA ALA A 25 16.06 16.26 -1.14
C ALA A 25 14.66 15.65 -1.16
N ASP A 26 14.50 14.55 -1.88
CA ASP A 26 13.25 13.77 -1.80
C ASP A 26 12.95 13.43 -0.34
N PRO A 27 11.66 13.48 0.05
CA PRO A 27 11.27 13.11 1.40
C PRO A 27 11.68 11.65 1.67
N SER A 28 12.10 11.35 2.89
CA SER A 28 12.45 9.99 3.25
C SER A 28 11.23 9.06 3.13
N ALA A 29 11.48 7.75 2.88
CA ALA A 29 10.42 6.73 2.82
C ALA A 29 9.50 6.79 4.05
N LYS A 30 10.09 6.96 5.24
CA LYS A 30 9.32 7.13 6.47
C LYS A 30 8.43 8.37 6.46
N ALA A 31 8.94 9.52 6.03
CA ALA A 31 8.15 10.74 5.99
C ALA A 31 6.96 10.64 5.02
N MET A 32 7.15 9.95 3.89
CA MET A 32 6.07 9.65 2.95
C MET A 32 5.07 8.66 3.54
N ALA A 33 5.54 7.57 4.14
CA ALA A 33 4.68 6.57 4.79
C ALA A 33 3.88 7.16 5.96
N ASP A 34 4.43 8.11 6.72
CA ASP A 34 3.72 8.81 7.79
C ASP A 34 2.47 9.58 7.28
N THR A 35 2.43 9.96 6.00
CA THR A 35 1.24 10.60 5.41
C THR A 35 0.04 9.64 5.32
N CYS A 36 0.28 8.33 5.29
CA CYS A 36 -0.74 7.30 5.25
C CYS A 36 -1.44 7.11 6.60
N ALA A 37 -0.85 7.62 7.70
CA ALA A 37 -1.32 7.39 9.06
C ALA A 37 -2.74 7.91 9.34
N GLY A 38 -3.19 8.94 8.61
CA GLY A 38 -4.54 9.49 8.75
C GLY A 38 -5.68 8.49 8.51
N CYS A 39 -5.42 7.49 7.64
CA CYS A 39 -6.39 6.45 7.29
C CYS A 39 -5.92 5.04 7.72
N HIS A 40 -4.62 4.78 7.59
CA HIS A 40 -4.03 3.46 7.86
C HIS A 40 -3.39 3.34 9.26
N GLY A 41 -3.59 4.35 10.12
CA GLY A 41 -3.06 4.37 11.48
C GLY A 41 -1.54 4.60 11.54
N THR A 42 -1.06 4.98 12.72
CA THR A 42 0.36 5.21 12.96
C THR A 42 1.15 3.92 12.66
N ASN A 43 2.23 4.05 11.91
CA ASN A 43 3.05 2.92 11.44
C ASN A 43 2.26 1.86 10.66
N GLY A 44 1.20 2.24 9.96
CA GLY A 44 0.39 1.30 9.19
C GLY A 44 -0.48 0.35 10.01
N GLN A 45 -0.74 0.68 11.28
CA GLN A 45 -1.61 -0.08 12.19
C GLN A 45 -3.00 0.55 12.20
N SER A 46 -3.84 0.15 11.25
CA SER A 46 -5.16 0.74 11.04
C SER A 46 -6.09 0.57 12.24
N ALA A 47 -6.84 1.62 12.53
CA ALA A 47 -7.97 1.57 13.46
C ALA A 47 -9.27 1.06 12.79
N GLY A 48 -9.21 0.67 11.52
CA GLY A 48 -10.32 0.11 10.73
C GLY A 48 -11.45 1.10 10.45
N PRO A 49 -12.64 0.59 10.06
CA PRO A 49 -12.87 -0.78 9.60
C PRO A 49 -12.57 -0.97 8.09
N ALA A 50 -12.55 0.12 7.30
CA ALA A 50 -12.46 0.06 5.83
C ALA A 50 -11.03 0.20 5.28
N SER A 51 -10.08 0.68 6.08
CA SER A 51 -8.68 0.83 5.69
C SER A 51 -7.86 -0.35 6.20
N PRO A 52 -7.05 -1.01 5.36
CA PRO A 52 -6.24 -2.14 5.79
C PRO A 52 -5.06 -1.73 6.68
N ASN A 53 -4.52 -2.70 7.43
CA ASN A 53 -3.20 -2.60 8.01
C ASN A 53 -2.15 -2.66 6.89
N LEU A 54 -1.11 -1.82 6.98
CA LEU A 54 0.00 -1.80 6.03
C LEU A 54 1.28 -2.39 6.64
N ALA A 55 1.40 -2.40 7.97
CA ALA A 55 2.58 -2.91 8.67
C ALA A 55 2.84 -4.38 8.35
N GLY A 56 4.04 -4.70 7.89
CA GLY A 56 4.45 -6.04 7.51
C GLY A 56 3.94 -6.53 6.15
N MET A 57 3.23 -5.68 5.39
CA MET A 57 2.80 -6.03 4.04
C MET A 57 4.01 -6.19 3.12
N SER A 58 4.02 -7.19 2.21
CA SER A 58 5.12 -7.35 1.27
C SER A 58 5.30 -6.10 0.42
N ALA A 59 6.55 -5.78 0.08
CA ALA A 59 6.85 -4.62 -0.75
C ALA A 59 6.19 -4.74 -2.13
N SER A 60 6.26 -5.92 -2.77
CA SER A 60 5.65 -6.18 -4.07
C SER A 60 4.14 -5.95 -4.04
N TYR A 61 3.43 -6.53 -3.08
CA TYR A 61 1.97 -6.33 -2.95
C TYR A 61 1.59 -4.86 -2.74
N PHE A 62 2.37 -4.11 -1.95
CA PHE A 62 2.15 -2.68 -1.75
C PHE A 62 2.35 -1.91 -3.06
N ILE A 63 3.47 -2.17 -3.77
CA ILE A 63 3.83 -1.52 -5.03
C ILE A 63 2.76 -1.79 -6.09
N ASP A 64 2.39 -3.04 -6.28
CA ASP A 64 1.37 -3.44 -7.26
C ASP A 64 0.01 -2.80 -6.96
N SER A 65 -0.40 -2.79 -5.69
CA SER A 65 -1.65 -2.15 -5.28
C SER A 65 -1.65 -0.64 -5.55
N MET A 66 -0.56 0.06 -5.21
CA MET A 66 -0.43 1.50 -5.44
C MET A 66 -0.34 1.81 -6.94
N THR A 67 0.35 0.98 -7.71
CA THR A 67 0.44 1.10 -9.16
C THR A 67 -0.91 0.91 -9.82
N ALA A 68 -1.67 -0.10 -9.42
CA ALA A 68 -3.03 -0.34 -9.93
C ALA A 68 -3.98 0.84 -9.62
N PHE A 69 -3.91 1.42 -8.43
CA PHE A 69 -4.66 2.63 -8.11
C PHE A 69 -4.24 3.82 -8.98
N LYS A 70 -2.93 4.00 -9.22
CA LYS A 70 -2.38 5.08 -10.03
C LYS A 70 -2.76 4.95 -11.50
N ASN A 71 -2.80 3.74 -12.03
CA ASN A 71 -3.10 3.47 -13.44
C ASN A 71 -4.55 3.80 -13.80
N LEU A 72 -5.52 3.60 -12.91
CA LEU A 72 -6.90 3.98 -13.16
C LEU A 72 -7.04 5.47 -13.46
N GLU A 73 -6.32 6.33 -12.75
CA GLU A 73 -6.32 7.78 -12.99
C GLU A 73 -5.63 8.17 -14.30
N LYS A 74 -4.81 7.31 -14.88
CA LYS A 74 -4.19 7.49 -16.20
C LYS A 74 -5.11 7.03 -17.34
N GLY A 75 -6.34 6.59 -17.03
CA GLY A 75 -7.33 6.16 -18.01
C GLY A 75 -7.20 4.68 -18.42
N ALA A 76 -6.49 3.86 -17.64
CA ALA A 76 -6.51 2.42 -17.82
C ALA A 76 -7.91 1.89 -17.53
N GLU A 77 -8.34 0.88 -18.29
CA GLU A 77 -9.60 0.19 -18.02
C GLU A 77 -9.49 -0.61 -16.71
N GLN A 78 -10.63 -0.81 -16.04
CA GLN A 78 -10.69 -1.68 -14.87
C GLN A 78 -10.30 -3.10 -15.27
N GLY A 79 -9.43 -3.73 -14.50
CA GLY A 79 -8.91 -5.09 -14.78
C GLY A 79 -7.45 -5.25 -14.37
N GLU A 80 -6.65 -5.83 -15.25
CA GLU A 80 -5.29 -6.32 -14.97
C GLU A 80 -4.39 -5.32 -14.25
N ASP A 81 -4.42 -4.05 -14.64
CA ASP A 81 -3.47 -3.06 -14.13
C ASP A 81 -4.16 -1.84 -13.51
N ALA A 82 -5.47 -1.89 -13.28
CA ALA A 82 -6.20 -0.75 -12.74
C ALA A 82 -7.23 -1.19 -11.70
N ARG A 83 -7.16 -0.59 -10.51
CA ARG A 83 -8.04 -0.87 -9.38
C ARG A 83 -8.79 0.39 -8.97
N PRO A 84 -10.14 0.39 -9.00
CA PRO A 84 -10.92 1.50 -8.48
C PRO A 84 -10.87 1.52 -6.94
N ALA A 85 -10.86 2.73 -6.40
CA ALA A 85 -11.01 2.95 -4.96
C ALA A 85 -11.61 4.33 -4.73
N THR A 86 -12.26 4.53 -3.59
CA THR A 86 -12.92 5.80 -3.25
C THR A 86 -11.94 6.97 -3.24
N ILE A 87 -10.72 6.77 -2.73
CA ILE A 87 -9.73 7.83 -2.58
C ILE A 87 -8.31 7.43 -2.98
N MET A 88 -7.95 6.13 -2.92
CA MET A 88 -6.57 5.69 -3.14
C MET A 88 -6.07 5.99 -4.55
N ASN A 89 -6.93 6.01 -5.56
CA ASN A 89 -6.59 6.46 -6.91
C ASN A 89 -6.01 7.88 -6.92
N ARG A 90 -6.61 8.80 -6.16
CA ARG A 90 -6.18 10.19 -6.07
C ARG A 90 -4.89 10.33 -5.25
N ILE A 91 -4.73 9.51 -4.21
CA ILE A 91 -3.54 9.51 -3.36
C ILE A 91 -2.36 8.94 -4.12
N ALA A 92 -2.51 7.77 -4.76
CA ALA A 92 -1.44 7.07 -5.45
C ALA A 92 -0.81 7.90 -6.58
N LYS A 93 -1.60 8.67 -7.32
CA LYS A 93 -1.06 9.53 -8.40
C LYS A 93 -0.14 10.67 -7.92
N GLY A 94 -0.17 10.97 -6.63
CA GLY A 94 0.69 11.99 -6.03
C GLY A 94 2.14 11.54 -5.80
N TYR A 95 2.45 10.24 -6.00
CA TYR A 95 3.77 9.66 -5.77
C TYR A 95 4.42 9.19 -7.07
N SER A 96 5.76 9.31 -7.16
CA SER A 96 6.53 8.66 -8.22
C SER A 96 6.59 7.15 -7.99
N ASP A 97 7.04 6.39 -8.99
CA ASP A 97 7.15 4.94 -8.86
C ASP A 97 8.26 4.58 -7.84
N GLU A 98 9.36 5.33 -7.83
CA GLU A 98 10.44 5.19 -6.84
C GLU A 98 10.00 5.52 -5.41
N GLN A 99 9.11 6.50 -5.27
CA GLN A 99 8.52 6.84 -3.96
C GLN A 99 7.58 5.75 -3.46
N ILE A 100 6.81 5.14 -4.35
CA ILE A 100 5.94 3.99 -4.04
C ILE A 100 6.79 2.79 -3.62
N GLU A 101 7.87 2.50 -4.35
CA GLU A 101 8.84 1.45 -4.01
C GLU A 101 9.44 1.66 -2.60
N ALA A 102 9.97 2.85 -2.35
CA ALA A 102 10.54 3.19 -1.04
C ALA A 102 9.55 3.07 0.12
N MET A 103 8.27 3.44 -0.09
CA MET A 103 7.22 3.24 0.92
C MET A 103 6.88 1.77 1.10
N GLY A 104 6.85 0.98 0.03
CA GLY A 104 6.62 -0.46 0.06
C GLY A 104 7.69 -1.18 0.90
N GLU A 105 8.96 -0.89 0.65
CA GLU A 105 10.08 -1.40 1.44
C GLU A 105 9.99 -0.99 2.92
N HIS A 106 9.58 0.26 3.18
CA HIS A 106 9.41 0.75 4.55
C HIS A 106 8.34 -0.01 5.32
N PHE A 107 7.17 -0.26 4.75
CA PHE A 107 6.11 -1.03 5.39
C PHE A 107 6.47 -2.51 5.53
N ALA A 108 7.15 -3.09 4.54
CA ALA A 108 7.60 -4.48 4.57
C ALA A 108 8.64 -4.75 5.67
N ALA A 109 9.46 -3.75 6.01
CA ALA A 109 10.43 -3.85 7.11
C ALA A 109 9.77 -3.79 8.52
N MET A 110 8.48 -3.48 8.60
CA MET A 110 7.77 -3.44 9.88
C MET A 110 7.30 -4.85 10.29
N PRO A 111 7.16 -5.12 11.60
CA PRO A 111 6.49 -6.33 12.06
C PRO A 111 5.04 -6.37 11.54
N VAL A 112 4.58 -7.56 11.17
CA VAL A 112 3.17 -7.77 10.83
C VAL A 112 2.29 -7.35 12.00
N TYR A 113 1.35 -6.46 11.73
CA TYR A 113 0.37 -6.04 12.73
C TYR A 113 -0.95 -6.77 12.53
N LYS A 114 -1.41 -7.42 13.58
CA LYS A 114 -2.70 -8.13 13.61
C LYS A 114 -3.63 -7.38 14.56
N ALA A 115 -4.66 -6.76 14.02
CA ALA A 115 -5.64 -6.02 14.82
C ALA A 115 -6.52 -7.00 15.63
N ASN A 116 -7.03 -6.54 16.77
CA ASN A 116 -8.06 -7.30 17.48
C ASN A 116 -9.43 -6.99 16.87
N VAL A 117 -9.76 -7.72 15.81
CA VAL A 117 -10.92 -7.45 14.96
C VAL A 117 -12.17 -8.15 15.48
N PRO A 118 -13.32 -7.45 15.60
CA PRO A 118 -14.60 -8.11 15.82
C PRO A 118 -14.92 -9.08 14.67
N HIS A 119 -15.26 -10.31 15.03
CA HIS A 119 -15.60 -11.38 14.08
C HIS A 119 -16.60 -12.36 14.71
N ASP A 120 -17.27 -13.17 13.90
CA ASP A 120 -18.11 -14.28 14.36
C ASP A 120 -17.22 -15.51 14.64
N ALA A 121 -17.16 -15.92 15.91
CA ALA A 121 -16.31 -17.04 16.34
C ALA A 121 -16.77 -18.39 15.75
N ALA A 122 -18.07 -18.57 15.50
CA ALA A 122 -18.58 -19.82 14.90
C ALA A 122 -18.19 -19.88 13.42
N LYS A 123 -18.35 -18.77 12.69
CA LYS A 123 -17.87 -18.66 11.31
C LYS A 123 -16.36 -18.80 11.22
N ALA A 124 -15.60 -18.15 12.10
CA ALA A 124 -14.14 -18.26 12.12
C ALA A 124 -13.68 -19.72 12.32
N LYS A 125 -14.37 -20.48 13.20
CA LYS A 125 -14.08 -21.90 13.39
C LYS A 125 -14.38 -22.73 12.14
N ALA A 126 -15.51 -22.49 11.47
CA ALA A 126 -15.85 -23.16 10.21
C ALA A 126 -14.88 -22.76 9.08
N GLY A 127 -14.47 -21.51 9.06
CA GLY A 127 -13.54 -20.96 8.09
C GLY A 127 -12.13 -21.56 8.15
N ALA A 128 -11.70 -22.13 9.28
CA ALA A 128 -10.42 -22.81 9.39
C ALA A 128 -10.33 -24.01 8.41
N GLU A 129 -11.37 -24.78 8.25
CA GLU A 129 -11.40 -25.89 7.31
C GLU A 129 -11.37 -25.41 5.85
N VAL A 130 -12.10 -24.34 5.54
CA VAL A 130 -12.08 -23.70 4.21
C VAL A 130 -10.67 -23.15 3.90
N TYR A 131 -10.02 -22.52 4.89
CA TYR A 131 -8.66 -22.06 4.76
C TYR A 131 -7.71 -23.19 4.37
N ASP A 132 -7.71 -24.29 5.12
CA ASP A 132 -6.83 -25.43 4.89
C ASP A 132 -7.01 -26.04 3.48
N GLN A 133 -8.25 -26.11 3.01
CA GLN A 133 -8.56 -26.74 1.72
C GLN A 133 -8.31 -25.84 0.52
N ALA A 134 -8.58 -24.53 0.63
CA ALA A 134 -8.63 -23.63 -0.52
C ALA A 134 -7.60 -22.50 -0.51
N CYS A 135 -7.11 -22.07 0.66
CA CYS A 135 -6.34 -20.84 0.80
C CYS A 135 -4.89 -21.04 1.24
N ALA A 136 -4.64 -22.05 2.12
CA ALA A 136 -3.37 -22.25 2.81
C ALA A 136 -2.17 -22.39 1.86
N LYS A 137 -2.36 -22.89 0.65
CA LYS A 137 -1.28 -23.08 -0.31
C LYS A 137 -0.60 -21.78 -0.76
N CYS A 138 -1.33 -20.65 -0.72
CA CYS A 138 -0.85 -19.35 -1.19
C CYS A 138 -0.90 -18.27 -0.09
N HIS A 139 -1.64 -18.53 0.97
CA HIS A 139 -1.77 -17.64 2.12
C HIS A 139 -1.28 -18.37 3.38
N ASP A 140 0.03 -18.64 3.42
CA ASP A 140 0.67 -19.40 4.48
C ASP A 140 0.52 -18.75 5.86
N GLU A 141 0.79 -19.53 6.91
CA GLU A 141 0.70 -19.10 8.31
C GLU A 141 -0.63 -18.40 8.66
N SER A 142 -1.74 -18.97 8.19
CA SER A 142 -3.08 -18.38 8.37
C SER A 142 -3.23 -16.99 7.74
N GLY A 143 -2.48 -16.74 6.67
CA GLY A 143 -2.45 -15.46 5.97
C GLY A 143 -1.56 -14.41 6.65
N ALA A 144 -0.65 -14.82 7.54
CA ALA A 144 0.30 -13.92 8.20
C ALA A 144 1.64 -13.81 7.48
N LEU A 145 1.95 -14.74 6.56
CA LEU A 145 3.19 -14.67 5.80
C LEU A 145 3.02 -13.71 4.62
N PRO A 146 3.85 -12.65 4.54
CA PRO A 146 3.89 -11.78 3.38
C PRO A 146 4.70 -12.46 2.27
N ASP A 147 4.05 -13.30 1.47
CA ASP A 147 4.72 -14.01 0.39
C ASP A 147 4.40 -13.32 -0.94
N ASP A 148 5.45 -12.87 -1.62
CA ASP A 148 5.42 -12.20 -2.94
C ASP A 148 4.18 -11.29 -3.15
N ASP A 149 3.24 -11.72 -3.97
CA ASP A 149 2.04 -10.96 -4.35
C ASP A 149 0.86 -11.16 -3.39
N ALA A 150 1.02 -11.98 -2.34
CA ALA A 150 -0.05 -12.22 -1.38
C ALA A 150 -0.03 -11.17 -0.26
N GLY A 151 -1.11 -10.44 -0.12
CA GLY A 151 -1.29 -9.51 1.00
C GLY A 151 -1.46 -10.24 2.33
N ILE A 152 -1.08 -9.59 3.43
CA ILE A 152 -1.38 -10.08 4.78
C ILE A 152 -2.90 -10.06 4.99
N LEU A 153 -3.45 -11.21 5.34
CA LEU A 153 -4.87 -11.39 5.64
C LEU A 153 -5.14 -11.58 7.14
N ALA A 154 -4.17 -12.16 7.86
CA ALA A 154 -4.27 -12.40 9.30
C ALA A 154 -4.44 -11.11 10.09
N GLY A 155 -5.51 -11.02 10.87
CA GLY A 155 -5.81 -9.85 11.69
C GLY A 155 -6.14 -8.59 10.89
N GLN A 156 -6.48 -8.71 9.63
CA GLN A 156 -7.04 -7.60 8.85
C GLN A 156 -8.50 -7.36 9.24
N TRP A 157 -8.95 -6.14 9.06
CA TRP A 157 -10.32 -5.74 9.37
C TRP A 157 -11.33 -6.50 8.51
N LEU A 158 -12.29 -7.19 9.16
CA LEU A 158 -13.30 -8.01 8.47
C LEU A 158 -14.05 -7.22 7.39
N PRO A 159 -14.52 -5.98 7.61
CA PRO A 159 -15.17 -5.22 6.55
C PRO A 159 -14.25 -4.95 5.36
N TRP A 160 -12.96 -4.71 5.58
CA TRP A 160 -12.01 -4.54 4.47
C TRP A 160 -11.80 -5.84 3.69
N LEU A 161 -11.72 -6.99 4.38
CA LEU A 161 -11.64 -8.30 3.73
C LEU A 161 -12.87 -8.57 2.87
N GLN A 162 -14.07 -8.25 3.40
CA GLN A 162 -15.34 -8.39 2.69
C GLN A 162 -15.39 -7.48 1.45
N TYR A 163 -15.04 -6.19 1.57
CA TYR A 163 -14.98 -5.28 0.41
C TYR A 163 -13.99 -5.76 -0.65
N SER A 164 -12.80 -6.23 -0.22
CA SER A 164 -11.81 -6.76 -1.16
C SER A 164 -12.32 -7.99 -1.90
N MET A 165 -13.07 -8.87 -1.24
CA MET A 165 -13.66 -10.04 -1.89
C MET A 165 -14.76 -9.64 -2.87
N VAL A 166 -15.62 -8.68 -2.52
CA VAL A 166 -16.63 -8.11 -3.43
C VAL A 166 -15.96 -7.49 -4.67
N ASP A 167 -14.87 -6.73 -4.50
CA ASP A 167 -14.12 -6.16 -5.61
C ASP A 167 -13.58 -7.25 -6.56
N PHE A 168 -13.07 -8.36 -6.02
CA PHE A 168 -12.61 -9.50 -6.81
C PHE A 168 -13.75 -10.19 -7.56
N GLN A 169 -14.88 -10.45 -6.89
CA GLN A 169 -16.01 -11.14 -7.48
C GLN A 169 -16.75 -10.31 -8.54
N SER A 170 -16.79 -8.98 -8.36
CA SER A 170 -17.40 -8.06 -9.31
C SER A 170 -16.50 -7.68 -10.50
N GLY A 171 -15.22 -8.08 -10.47
CA GLY A 171 -14.24 -7.70 -11.48
C GLY A 171 -13.70 -6.28 -11.35
N HIS A 172 -14.04 -5.55 -10.29
CA HIS A 172 -13.42 -4.27 -9.98
C HIS A 172 -11.94 -4.39 -9.62
N ARG A 173 -11.55 -5.57 -9.17
CA ARG A 173 -10.16 -5.95 -8.93
C ARG A 173 -9.90 -7.28 -9.62
N GLU A 174 -8.82 -7.38 -10.39
CA GLU A 174 -8.45 -8.66 -10.98
C GLU A 174 -8.11 -9.68 -9.90
N MET A 175 -8.74 -10.84 -10.01
CA MET A 175 -8.43 -11.98 -9.15
C MET A 175 -7.39 -12.86 -9.84
N PRO A 176 -6.21 -13.12 -9.21
CA PRO A 176 -5.23 -14.02 -9.78
C PRO A 176 -5.83 -15.36 -10.18
N LYS A 177 -5.47 -15.87 -11.36
CA LYS A 177 -6.10 -17.09 -11.96
C LYS A 177 -6.13 -18.30 -11.02
N LYS A 178 -5.08 -18.47 -10.19
CA LYS A 178 -5.02 -19.57 -9.20
C LYS A 178 -6.02 -19.36 -8.06
N MET A 179 -6.13 -18.13 -7.56
CA MET A 179 -7.10 -17.74 -6.52
C MET A 179 -8.54 -17.90 -7.05
N LYS A 180 -8.83 -17.38 -8.25
CA LYS A 180 -10.15 -17.47 -8.89
C LYS A 180 -10.66 -18.91 -8.96
N LYS A 181 -9.81 -19.85 -9.38
CA LYS A 181 -10.14 -21.28 -9.45
C LYS A 181 -10.53 -21.90 -8.10
N GLN A 182 -10.07 -21.34 -6.99
CA GLN A 182 -10.46 -21.82 -5.66
C GLN A 182 -11.72 -21.12 -5.18
N VAL A 183 -11.79 -19.79 -5.31
CA VAL A 183 -12.93 -18.99 -4.86
C VAL A 183 -14.22 -19.39 -5.61
N GLU A 184 -14.16 -19.69 -6.91
CA GLU A 184 -15.33 -20.13 -7.70
C GLU A 184 -15.94 -21.48 -7.25
N LYS A 185 -15.25 -22.24 -6.40
CA LYS A 185 -15.77 -23.50 -5.85
C LYS A 185 -16.46 -23.33 -4.51
N LEU A 186 -16.29 -22.17 -3.88
CA LEU A 186 -16.80 -21.88 -2.55
C LEU A 186 -18.19 -21.26 -2.64
N SER A 187 -19.05 -21.63 -1.71
CA SER A 187 -20.30 -20.94 -1.46
C SER A 187 -20.07 -19.61 -0.76
N ASP A 188 -21.05 -18.72 -0.79
CA ASP A 188 -21.01 -17.44 -0.08
C ASP A 188 -20.80 -17.62 1.42
N ASP A 189 -21.38 -18.66 2.02
CA ASP A 189 -21.22 -18.98 3.44
C ASP A 189 -19.77 -19.41 3.74
N GLU A 190 -19.15 -20.20 2.88
CA GLU A 190 -17.74 -20.60 3.03
C GLU A 190 -16.78 -19.41 2.84
N ILE A 191 -17.07 -18.53 1.89
CA ILE A 191 -16.31 -17.27 1.72
C ILE A 191 -16.42 -16.43 2.98
N GLU A 192 -17.64 -16.19 3.48
CA GLU A 192 -17.84 -15.42 4.71
C GLU A 192 -17.14 -16.07 5.92
N ALA A 193 -17.17 -17.40 6.01
CA ALA A 193 -16.49 -18.15 7.06
C ALA A 193 -14.97 -17.95 7.04
N VAL A 194 -14.33 -18.08 5.88
CA VAL A 194 -12.88 -17.90 5.77
C VAL A 194 -12.44 -16.45 5.98
N LEU A 195 -13.24 -15.44 5.61
CA LEU A 195 -12.96 -14.04 5.94
C LEU A 195 -13.00 -13.80 7.45
N ASN A 196 -13.96 -14.41 8.17
CA ASN A 196 -13.99 -14.37 9.64
C ASN A 196 -12.80 -15.11 10.25
N TYR A 197 -12.34 -16.20 9.64
CA TYR A 197 -11.13 -16.91 10.06
C TYR A 197 -9.91 -16.00 9.97
N PHE A 198 -9.66 -15.34 8.83
CA PHE A 198 -8.53 -14.41 8.70
C PHE A 198 -8.61 -13.25 9.70
N ALA A 199 -9.80 -12.67 9.88
CA ALA A 199 -10.00 -11.60 10.86
C ALA A 199 -9.72 -12.04 12.30
N SER A 200 -9.93 -13.32 12.63
CA SER A 200 -9.72 -13.89 13.98
C SER A 200 -8.26 -14.14 14.34
N GLN A 201 -7.35 -14.11 13.37
CA GLN A 201 -5.94 -14.46 13.60
C GLN A 201 -5.22 -13.36 14.40
N LYS A 202 -4.46 -13.77 15.43
CA LYS A 202 -3.74 -12.88 16.35
C LYS A 202 -2.25 -13.13 16.33
#